data_581c321c2d08d72a0f53ada64a34524a
#
_entry.id   581c321c2d08d72a0f53ada64a34524a
#
_cell.length_a   1.000
_cell.length_b   1.000
_cell.length_c   1.000
_cell.angle_alpha   90.00
_cell.angle_beta   90.00
_cell.angle_gamma   90.00
#
_symmetry.space_group_name_H-M   'P 1'
#
loop_
_entity.id
_entity.type
_entity.pdbx_description
1 polymer ?
#
loop_
_entity_poly.entity_id
_entity_poly.type
_entity_poly.pdbx_seq_one_letter_code
_entity_poly.pdbx_strand_id
1 'polypeptide(L)'
;MADAPYKLILLRHGESEWNAKNLFTGWVDVNLNEKGEKEAVRGGELLTDAGLLPDVVHTSLQKRAIRTAQLALEAADRHWIPVHRSWRLNERHYGALQGKDKAQTLAEFGEEQFMLWRRSYDTPPPALADGTEFSQSEDPRYATIPPELRPKTECLKDVVVRMLPYWYDAIVPDLLSGRTVLVAAHGNSLRALVKHLDGVSDEDIAGLNIPTGIPLSYELDADFKPLNPGGTYLDPAAAAAAIEAVKNQGKKK
;
A
#
# COMPACT_ATOMS: atom_id res chain seq x y z
N MET A 1 -9.61 26.79 21.18
CA MET A 1 -8.49 25.83 21.31
C MET A 1 -8.34 25.25 19.92
N ALA A 2 -7.16 25.32 19.29
CA ALA A 2 -6.94 24.58 18.07
C ALA A 2 -7.07 23.09 18.42
N ASP A 3 -8.00 22.39 17.80
CA ASP A 3 -8.15 20.96 17.99
C ASP A 3 -6.81 20.29 17.63
N ALA A 4 -6.40 19.33 18.44
CA ALA A 4 -5.19 18.57 18.16
C ALA A 4 -5.33 17.91 16.79
N PRO A 5 -4.28 17.91 15.96
CA PRO A 5 -4.36 17.32 14.63
C PRO A 5 -4.70 15.83 14.70
N TYR A 6 -5.43 15.33 13.70
CA TYR A 6 -5.65 13.90 13.53
C TYR A 6 -4.35 13.21 13.13
N LYS A 7 -4.08 12.05 13.72
CA LYS A 7 -2.84 11.30 13.49
C LYS A 7 -3.10 10.07 12.62
N LEU A 8 -2.51 10.08 11.44
CA LEU A 8 -2.57 8.98 10.48
C LEU A 8 -1.16 8.46 10.21
N ILE A 9 -0.98 7.14 10.22
CA ILE A 9 0.28 6.47 9.94
C ILE A 9 0.06 5.52 8.77
N LEU A 10 0.89 5.61 7.76
CA LEU A 10 0.89 4.72 6.61
C LEU A 10 2.10 3.80 6.69
N LEU A 11 1.89 2.49 6.56
CA LEU A 11 2.95 1.48 6.58
C LEU A 11 2.78 0.54 5.40
N ARG A 12 3.71 0.60 4.45
CA ARG A 12 3.75 -0.39 3.37
C ARG A 12 4.29 -1.70 3.93
N HIS A 13 3.67 -2.81 3.51
CA HIS A 13 4.16 -4.15 3.87
C HIS A 13 5.65 -4.32 3.58
N GLY A 14 6.32 -5.15 4.38
CA GLY A 14 7.72 -5.51 4.19
C GLY A 14 7.97 -6.25 2.87
N GLU A 15 9.23 -6.46 2.50
CA GLU A 15 9.59 -7.14 1.27
C GLU A 15 8.92 -8.52 1.19
N SER A 16 8.20 -8.80 0.09
CA SER A 16 7.59 -10.09 -0.17
C SER A 16 8.51 -10.99 -1.01
N GLU A 17 8.23 -12.31 -1.00
CA GLU A 17 8.93 -13.28 -1.84
C GLU A 17 8.99 -12.86 -3.32
N TRP A 18 7.90 -12.26 -3.83
CA TRP A 18 7.84 -11.82 -5.21
C TRP A 18 8.44 -10.43 -5.45
N ASN A 19 8.52 -9.58 -4.43
CA ASN A 19 9.35 -8.37 -4.53
C ASN A 19 10.82 -8.75 -4.72
N ALA A 20 11.33 -9.71 -3.95
CA ALA A 20 12.71 -10.19 -4.05
C ALA A 20 13.00 -10.84 -5.42
N LYS A 21 12.01 -11.54 -6.00
CA LYS A 21 12.08 -12.15 -7.33
C LYS A 21 11.80 -11.18 -8.49
N ASN A 22 11.56 -9.91 -8.22
CA ASN A 22 11.21 -8.88 -9.21
C ASN A 22 9.95 -9.20 -10.04
N LEU A 23 8.97 -9.92 -9.46
CA LEU A 23 7.72 -10.27 -10.14
C LEU A 23 6.61 -9.24 -9.89
N PHE A 24 5.68 -9.12 -10.84
CA PHE A 24 4.42 -8.41 -10.62
C PHE A 24 3.52 -9.22 -9.68
N THR A 25 3.18 -8.67 -8.52
CA THR A 25 2.43 -9.40 -7.49
C THR A 25 0.91 -9.16 -7.57
N GLY A 26 0.50 -7.92 -7.49
CA GLY A 26 -0.93 -7.56 -7.53
C GLY A 26 -1.74 -8.25 -6.43
N TRP A 27 -2.80 -8.96 -6.84
CA TRP A 27 -3.68 -9.68 -5.93
C TRP A 27 -3.23 -11.12 -5.63
N VAL A 28 -2.15 -11.59 -6.24
CA VAL A 28 -1.56 -12.87 -5.83
C VAL A 28 -1.11 -12.78 -4.38
N ASP A 29 -1.50 -13.75 -3.57
CA ASP A 29 -1.32 -13.70 -2.11
C ASP A 29 -0.03 -14.41 -1.67
N VAL A 30 1.08 -13.72 -1.79
CA VAL A 30 2.43 -14.18 -1.40
C VAL A 30 2.78 -13.74 0.02
N ASN A 31 3.70 -14.46 0.65
CA ASN A 31 4.22 -14.14 1.98
C ASN A 31 5.26 -13.02 1.95
N LEU A 32 5.55 -12.48 3.13
CA LEU A 32 6.81 -11.78 3.36
C LEU A 32 7.97 -12.76 3.25
N ASN A 33 9.15 -12.28 2.86
CA ASN A 33 10.39 -13.00 3.08
C ASN A 33 10.99 -12.61 4.43
N GLU A 34 12.11 -13.23 4.82
CA GLU A 34 12.78 -12.96 6.11
C GLU A 34 13.15 -11.48 6.29
N LYS A 35 13.61 -10.82 5.21
CA LYS A 35 13.89 -9.39 5.22
C LYS A 35 12.64 -8.55 5.49
N GLY A 36 11.53 -8.88 4.82
CA GLY A 36 10.25 -8.18 5.00
C GLY A 36 9.67 -8.35 6.40
N GLU A 37 9.88 -9.50 7.06
CA GLU A 37 9.50 -9.67 8.47
C GLU A 37 10.34 -8.76 9.39
N LYS A 38 11.66 -8.67 9.16
CA LYS A 38 12.54 -7.73 9.90
C LYS A 38 12.17 -6.27 9.65
N GLU A 39 11.82 -5.91 8.41
CA GLU A 39 11.31 -4.57 8.08
C GLU A 39 10.01 -4.25 8.84
N ALA A 40 9.11 -5.21 8.96
CA ALA A 40 7.85 -5.05 9.69
C ALA A 40 8.08 -4.85 11.20
N VAL A 41 8.96 -5.63 11.81
CA VAL A 41 9.38 -5.47 13.22
C VAL A 41 9.99 -4.09 13.44
N ARG A 42 10.94 -3.70 12.57
CA ARG A 42 11.57 -2.38 12.64
C ARG A 42 10.55 -1.24 12.51
N GLY A 43 9.52 -1.40 11.67
CA GLY A 43 8.41 -0.46 11.56
C GLY A 43 7.71 -0.24 12.91
N GLY A 44 7.45 -1.30 13.67
CA GLY A 44 6.85 -1.23 15.00
C GLY A 44 7.78 -0.56 16.04
N GLU A 45 9.08 -0.86 16.01
CA GLU A 45 10.08 -0.19 16.86
C GLU A 45 10.10 1.32 16.58
N LEU A 46 10.09 1.74 15.31
CA LEU A 46 10.06 3.15 14.92
C LEU A 46 8.79 3.86 15.44
N LEU A 47 7.64 3.18 15.46
CA LEU A 47 6.42 3.73 16.07
C LEU A 47 6.60 3.98 17.57
N THR A 48 7.23 3.05 18.27
CA THR A 48 7.53 3.16 19.70
C THR A 48 8.54 4.29 19.98
N ASP A 49 9.63 4.32 19.24
CA ASP A 49 10.69 5.34 19.36
C ASP A 49 10.16 6.76 19.16
N ALA A 50 9.19 6.90 18.23
CA ALA A 50 8.55 8.18 17.92
C ALA A 50 7.39 8.55 18.87
N GLY A 51 6.95 7.65 19.76
CA GLY A 51 5.78 7.84 20.61
C GLY A 51 4.46 7.93 19.81
N LEU A 52 4.43 7.37 18.58
CA LEU A 52 3.28 7.34 17.68
C LEU A 52 2.60 5.98 17.71
N LEU A 53 2.08 5.60 18.87
CA LEU A 53 1.44 4.30 19.06
C LEU A 53 0.00 4.32 18.48
N PRO A 54 -0.36 3.38 17.60
CA PRO A 54 -1.70 3.32 17.03
C PRO A 54 -2.74 2.82 18.05
N ASP A 55 -3.98 3.28 17.88
CA ASP A 55 -5.15 2.84 18.64
C ASP A 55 -6.06 1.91 17.82
N VAL A 56 -5.88 1.90 16.50
CA VAL A 56 -6.61 1.05 15.55
C VAL A 56 -5.78 0.82 14.31
N VAL A 57 -5.95 -0.34 13.69
CA VAL A 57 -5.30 -0.69 12.43
C VAL A 57 -6.33 -0.99 11.34
N HIS A 58 -6.10 -0.43 10.15
CA HIS A 58 -6.77 -0.83 8.92
C HIS A 58 -5.77 -1.52 8.00
N THR A 59 -6.11 -2.69 7.48
CA THR A 59 -5.24 -3.44 6.56
C THR A 59 -6.04 -4.13 5.45
N SER A 60 -5.35 -4.71 4.49
CA SER A 60 -5.95 -5.43 3.36
C SER A 60 -6.35 -6.86 3.72
N LEU A 61 -6.85 -7.60 2.73
CA LEU A 61 -7.08 -9.05 2.81
C LEU A 61 -5.86 -9.89 2.38
N GLN A 62 -4.74 -9.25 2.09
CA GLN A 62 -3.55 -9.93 1.59
C GLN A 62 -2.55 -10.18 2.72
N LYS A 63 -2.07 -11.43 2.82
CA LYS A 63 -1.31 -11.91 4.00
C LYS A 63 -0.02 -11.11 4.25
N ARG A 64 0.67 -10.60 3.23
CA ARG A 64 1.88 -9.78 3.43
C ARG A 64 1.61 -8.48 4.21
N ALA A 65 0.48 -7.81 3.96
CA ALA A 65 0.09 -6.61 4.72
C ALA A 65 -0.43 -6.98 6.12
N ILE A 66 -1.22 -8.04 6.22
CA ILE A 66 -1.71 -8.58 7.50
C ILE A 66 -0.52 -8.96 8.39
N ARG A 67 0.46 -9.71 7.85
CA ARG A 67 1.64 -10.13 8.60
C ARG A 67 2.51 -8.94 9.01
N THR A 68 2.65 -7.95 8.14
CA THR A 68 3.36 -6.70 8.48
C THR A 68 2.69 -5.99 9.65
N ALA A 69 1.36 -5.84 9.61
CA ALA A 69 0.61 -5.24 10.71
C ALA A 69 0.81 -6.02 12.02
N GLN A 70 0.72 -7.35 11.99
CA GLN A 70 0.91 -8.20 13.18
C GLN A 70 2.29 -8.00 13.80
N LEU A 71 3.35 -8.08 13.00
CA LEU A 71 4.74 -7.94 13.48
C LEU A 71 5.03 -6.53 14.01
N ALA A 72 4.52 -5.49 13.32
CA ALA A 72 4.67 -4.12 13.79
C ALA A 72 3.92 -3.86 15.10
N LEU A 73 2.70 -4.39 15.24
CA LEU A 73 1.93 -4.28 16.48
C LEU A 73 2.56 -5.05 17.64
N GLU A 74 3.12 -6.23 17.36
CA GLU A 74 3.85 -7.02 18.37
C GLU A 74 5.08 -6.23 18.88
N ALA A 75 5.89 -5.69 17.97
CA ALA A 75 7.06 -4.89 18.30
C ALA A 75 6.72 -3.58 19.05
N ALA A 76 5.54 -3.00 18.79
CA ALA A 76 5.05 -1.80 19.46
C ALA A 76 4.23 -2.08 20.72
N ASP A 77 4.10 -3.34 21.17
CA ASP A 77 3.21 -3.77 22.27
C ASP A 77 1.76 -3.28 22.08
N ARG A 78 1.25 -3.37 20.85
CA ARG A 78 -0.09 -2.94 20.45
C ARG A 78 -0.94 -4.03 19.79
N HIS A 79 -0.57 -5.30 19.90
CA HIS A 79 -1.31 -6.42 19.28
C HIS A 79 -2.74 -6.61 19.80
N TRP A 80 -3.10 -5.97 20.91
CA TRP A 80 -4.42 -6.01 21.54
C TRP A 80 -5.44 -5.02 20.96
N ILE A 81 -5.01 -4.06 20.11
CA ILE A 81 -5.91 -3.04 19.52
C ILE A 81 -6.77 -3.62 18.39
N PRO A 82 -7.92 -2.96 18.05
CA PRO A 82 -8.76 -3.39 16.95
C PRO A 82 -8.03 -3.38 15.60
N VAL A 83 -8.28 -4.42 14.78
CA VAL A 83 -7.75 -4.56 13.42
C VAL A 83 -8.90 -4.79 12.44
N HIS A 84 -9.08 -3.83 11.53
CA HIS A 84 -10.08 -3.89 10.46
C HIS A 84 -9.43 -4.30 9.15
N ARG A 85 -10.08 -5.21 8.39
CA ARG A 85 -9.60 -5.70 7.10
C ARG A 85 -10.58 -5.36 6.01
N SER A 86 -10.06 -4.85 4.89
CA SER A 86 -10.89 -4.54 3.71
C SER A 86 -10.13 -4.84 2.42
N TRP A 87 -10.82 -5.48 1.45
CA TRP A 87 -10.30 -5.65 0.10
C TRP A 87 -10.02 -4.31 -0.60
N ARG A 88 -10.67 -3.24 -0.18
CA ARG A 88 -10.46 -1.89 -0.72
C ARG A 88 -9.07 -1.35 -0.44
N LEU A 89 -8.34 -1.93 0.52
CA LEU A 89 -6.94 -1.64 0.80
C LEU A 89 -5.96 -2.61 0.12
N ASN A 90 -6.44 -3.61 -0.64
CA ASN A 90 -5.57 -4.51 -1.41
C ASN A 90 -4.65 -3.74 -2.35
N GLU A 91 -3.55 -4.40 -2.75
CA GLU A 91 -2.67 -3.90 -3.82
C GLU A 91 -3.46 -3.70 -5.12
N ARG A 92 -2.95 -2.90 -6.02
CA ARG A 92 -3.47 -2.74 -7.38
C ARG A 92 -3.43 -4.09 -8.11
N HIS A 93 -4.52 -4.44 -8.77
CA HIS A 93 -4.59 -5.65 -9.57
C HIS A 93 -3.81 -5.48 -10.87
N TYR A 94 -2.72 -6.22 -11.04
CA TYR A 94 -1.86 -6.11 -12.22
C TYR A 94 -2.34 -6.90 -13.44
N GLY A 95 -3.57 -7.43 -13.42
CA GLY A 95 -4.16 -8.14 -14.55
C GLY A 95 -3.30 -9.31 -15.00
N ALA A 96 -3.15 -9.46 -16.31
CA ALA A 96 -2.36 -10.53 -16.93
C ALA A 96 -0.84 -10.40 -16.72
N LEU A 97 -0.36 -9.32 -16.07
CA LEU A 97 1.04 -9.20 -15.69
C LEU A 97 1.37 -9.92 -14.37
N GLN A 98 0.37 -10.33 -13.58
CA GLN A 98 0.61 -11.06 -12.33
C GLN A 98 1.44 -12.31 -12.58
N GLY A 99 2.51 -12.49 -11.81
CA GLY A 99 3.49 -13.59 -11.96
C GLY A 99 4.58 -13.36 -13.00
N LYS A 100 4.47 -12.36 -13.87
CA LYS A 100 5.51 -12.05 -14.86
C LYS A 100 6.69 -11.32 -14.23
N ASP A 101 7.90 -11.63 -14.72
CA ASP A 101 9.12 -10.92 -14.37
C ASP A 101 9.12 -9.50 -14.98
N LYS A 102 9.48 -8.50 -14.18
CA LYS A 102 9.46 -7.11 -14.63
C LYS A 102 10.52 -6.79 -15.69
N ALA A 103 11.70 -7.42 -15.59
CA ALA A 103 12.76 -7.19 -16.57
C ALA A 103 12.43 -7.85 -17.90
N GLN A 104 11.86 -9.06 -17.88
CA GLN A 104 11.37 -9.73 -19.09
C GLN A 104 10.21 -8.95 -19.72
N THR A 105 9.26 -8.47 -18.93
CA THR A 105 8.14 -7.64 -19.43
C THR A 105 8.67 -6.35 -20.08
N LEU A 106 9.66 -5.69 -19.45
CA LEU A 106 10.32 -4.52 -20.04
C LEU A 106 10.96 -4.84 -21.40
N ALA A 107 11.67 -5.98 -21.49
CA ALA A 107 12.32 -6.41 -22.72
C ALA A 107 11.31 -6.76 -23.84
N GLU A 108 10.16 -7.36 -23.47
CA GLU A 108 9.13 -7.81 -24.41
C GLU A 108 8.30 -6.64 -24.96
N PHE A 109 7.90 -5.69 -24.11
CA PHE A 109 6.95 -4.62 -24.48
C PHE A 109 7.59 -3.25 -24.67
N GLY A 110 8.87 -3.08 -24.34
CA GLY A 110 9.56 -1.81 -24.37
C GLY A 110 9.28 -0.90 -23.18
N GLU A 111 10.14 0.11 -22.98
CA GLU A 111 10.12 0.98 -21.81
C GLU A 111 8.84 1.82 -21.71
N GLU A 112 8.36 2.37 -22.81
CA GLU A 112 7.16 3.21 -22.85
C GLU A 112 5.93 2.44 -22.35
N GLN A 113 5.62 1.29 -22.95
CA GLN A 113 4.46 0.48 -22.58
C GLN A 113 4.59 -0.08 -21.18
N PHE A 114 5.79 -0.52 -20.77
CA PHE A 114 6.07 -1.00 -19.42
C PHE A 114 5.82 0.08 -18.37
N MET A 115 6.27 1.32 -18.63
CA MET A 115 6.07 2.44 -17.72
C MET A 115 4.62 2.88 -17.66
N LEU A 116 3.89 2.87 -18.78
CA LEU A 116 2.44 3.10 -18.79
C LEU A 116 1.72 2.13 -17.86
N TRP A 117 1.92 0.82 -18.01
CA TRP A 117 1.28 -0.17 -17.14
C TRP A 117 1.72 -0.10 -15.68
N ARG A 118 2.97 0.27 -15.45
CA ARG A 118 3.54 0.27 -14.10
C ARG A 118 3.24 1.54 -13.32
N ARG A 119 3.22 2.69 -13.96
CA ARG A 119 3.30 3.99 -13.30
C ARG A 119 2.23 5.01 -13.66
N SER A 120 1.60 4.91 -14.84
CA SER A 120 0.58 5.87 -15.23
C SER A 120 -0.61 5.84 -14.25
N TYR A 121 -1.33 6.94 -14.21
CA TYR A 121 -2.50 7.07 -13.35
C TYR A 121 -3.70 6.27 -13.88
N ASP A 122 -3.90 6.26 -15.20
CA ASP A 122 -5.15 5.86 -15.86
C ASP A 122 -5.01 4.70 -16.87
N THR A 123 -3.80 4.16 -17.09
CA THR A 123 -3.61 3.07 -18.06
C THR A 123 -3.43 1.72 -17.34
N PRO A 124 -4.45 0.84 -17.33
CA PRO A 124 -4.35 -0.46 -16.71
C PRO A 124 -3.55 -1.46 -17.58
N PRO A 125 -2.92 -2.47 -16.97
CA PRO A 125 -2.42 -3.63 -17.70
C PRO A 125 -3.56 -4.40 -18.38
N PRO A 126 -3.25 -5.34 -19.31
CA PRO A 126 -4.26 -6.24 -19.87
C PRO A 126 -5.01 -7.01 -18.78
N ALA A 127 -6.32 -7.18 -18.95
CA ALA A 127 -7.15 -7.87 -17.97
C ALA A 127 -6.77 -9.35 -17.84
N LEU A 128 -6.84 -9.88 -16.62
CA LEU A 128 -6.68 -11.30 -16.36
C LEU A 128 -7.96 -12.05 -16.76
N ALA A 129 -7.82 -13.15 -17.48
CA ALA A 129 -8.95 -14.00 -17.84
C ALA A 129 -9.42 -14.83 -16.63
N ASP A 130 -10.72 -15.07 -16.55
CA ASP A 130 -11.31 -15.93 -15.51
C ASP A 130 -10.78 -17.37 -15.65
N GLY A 131 -10.66 -18.07 -14.52
CA GLY A 131 -10.21 -19.46 -14.47
C GLY A 131 -8.71 -19.65 -14.72
N THR A 132 -7.94 -18.57 -14.83
CA THR A 132 -6.47 -18.65 -14.89
C THR A 132 -5.87 -18.83 -13.49
N GLU A 133 -4.62 -19.27 -13.41
CA GLU A 133 -3.91 -19.59 -12.17
C GLU A 133 -4.00 -18.48 -11.09
N PHE A 134 -3.99 -17.21 -11.50
CA PHE A 134 -4.01 -16.08 -10.58
C PHE A 134 -5.36 -15.37 -10.50
N SER A 135 -6.44 -16.01 -10.99
CA SER A 135 -7.80 -15.48 -10.86
C SER A 135 -8.30 -15.58 -9.42
N GLN A 136 -9.00 -14.56 -8.95
CA GLN A 136 -9.63 -14.53 -7.64
C GLN A 136 -11.11 -14.94 -7.68
N SER A 137 -11.61 -15.48 -8.80
CA SER A 137 -13.02 -15.85 -8.96
C SER A 137 -13.50 -16.85 -7.91
N GLU A 138 -12.65 -17.81 -7.54
CA GLU A 138 -12.93 -18.88 -6.57
C GLU A 138 -12.39 -18.60 -5.16
N ASP A 139 -11.76 -17.43 -4.92
CA ASP A 139 -11.15 -17.13 -3.63
C ASP A 139 -12.21 -16.72 -2.59
N PRO A 140 -12.36 -17.47 -1.48
CA PRO A 140 -13.37 -17.22 -0.47
C PRO A 140 -13.25 -15.85 0.20
N ARG A 141 -12.07 -15.23 0.20
CA ARG A 141 -11.87 -13.89 0.76
C ARG A 141 -12.67 -12.81 0.03
N TYR A 142 -12.99 -13.06 -1.24
CA TYR A 142 -13.71 -12.13 -2.12
C TYR A 142 -15.13 -12.59 -2.46
N ALA A 143 -15.61 -13.67 -1.82
CA ALA A 143 -16.92 -14.25 -2.11
C ALA A 143 -18.10 -13.25 -1.89
N THR A 144 -17.93 -12.31 -0.96
CA THR A 144 -18.94 -11.27 -0.65
C THR A 144 -18.91 -10.08 -1.61
N ILE A 145 -17.90 -9.99 -2.50
CA ILE A 145 -17.82 -8.93 -3.49
C ILE A 145 -18.60 -9.36 -4.72
N PRO A 146 -19.58 -8.58 -5.19
CA PRO A 146 -20.26 -8.86 -6.45
C PRO A 146 -19.27 -9.08 -7.60
N PRO A 147 -19.47 -10.07 -8.47
CA PRO A 147 -18.52 -10.41 -9.53
C PRO A 147 -18.11 -9.22 -10.40
N GLU A 148 -19.04 -8.32 -10.69
CA GLU A 148 -18.82 -7.11 -11.49
C GLU A 148 -17.93 -6.06 -10.81
N LEU A 149 -17.77 -6.13 -9.49
CA LEU A 149 -16.90 -5.25 -8.71
C LEU A 149 -15.54 -5.87 -8.42
N ARG A 150 -15.31 -7.14 -8.77
CA ARG A 150 -14.00 -7.79 -8.62
C ARG A 150 -13.09 -7.36 -9.75
N PRO A 151 -11.97 -6.69 -9.46
CA PRO A 151 -11.10 -6.21 -10.53
C PRO A 151 -10.42 -7.37 -11.26
N LYS A 152 -10.36 -7.30 -12.59
CA LYS A 152 -9.53 -8.18 -13.43
C LYS A 152 -8.25 -7.48 -13.87
N THR A 153 -8.18 -6.18 -13.69
CA THR A 153 -7.03 -5.30 -13.88
C THR A 153 -7.35 -3.95 -13.25
N GLU A 154 -6.33 -3.20 -12.87
CA GLU A 154 -6.51 -1.84 -12.33
C GLU A 154 -5.35 -0.93 -12.77
N CYS A 155 -5.69 0.31 -13.10
CA CYS A 155 -4.77 1.44 -13.01
C CYS A 155 -4.85 2.08 -11.61
N LEU A 156 -4.03 3.11 -11.33
CA LEU A 156 -4.05 3.75 -10.02
C LEU A 156 -5.38 4.49 -9.76
N LYS A 157 -6.01 5.05 -10.79
CA LYS A 157 -7.32 5.69 -10.72
C LYS A 157 -8.39 4.74 -10.19
N ASP A 158 -8.39 3.48 -10.65
CA ASP A 158 -9.34 2.46 -10.17
C ASP A 158 -9.12 2.17 -8.68
N VAL A 159 -7.86 2.12 -8.24
CA VAL A 159 -7.51 1.96 -6.82
C VAL A 159 -8.02 3.13 -5.98
N VAL A 160 -7.88 4.38 -6.47
CA VAL A 160 -8.44 5.57 -5.81
C VAL A 160 -9.95 5.43 -5.67
N VAL A 161 -10.66 5.10 -6.75
CA VAL A 161 -12.13 4.98 -6.77
C VAL A 161 -12.62 3.94 -5.76
N ARG A 162 -11.98 2.76 -5.66
CA ARG A 162 -12.42 1.74 -4.70
C ARG A 162 -11.99 2.00 -3.25
N MET A 163 -10.90 2.75 -3.06
CA MET A 163 -10.34 3.00 -1.74
C MET A 163 -11.06 4.16 -1.02
N LEU A 164 -11.43 5.24 -1.73
CA LEU A 164 -12.03 6.43 -1.13
C LEU A 164 -13.32 6.16 -0.32
N PRO A 165 -14.27 5.31 -0.74
CA PRO A 165 -15.39 4.96 0.12
C PRO A 165 -14.95 4.38 1.47
N TYR A 166 -13.93 3.54 1.50
CA TYR A 166 -13.42 2.98 2.75
C TYR A 166 -12.69 4.03 3.60
N TRP A 167 -12.00 4.97 2.96
CA TRP A 167 -11.41 6.11 3.64
C TRP A 167 -12.48 6.90 4.43
N TYR A 168 -13.56 7.31 3.75
CA TYR A 168 -14.60 8.11 4.36
C TYR A 168 -15.49 7.34 5.33
N ASP A 169 -15.81 6.08 5.05
CA ASP A 169 -16.78 5.31 5.81
C ASP A 169 -16.17 4.55 7.00
N ALA A 170 -14.85 4.30 7.00
CA ALA A 170 -14.19 3.51 8.03
C ALA A 170 -13.01 4.24 8.69
N ILE A 171 -12.07 4.81 7.91
CA ILE A 171 -10.85 5.41 8.46
C ILE A 171 -11.14 6.78 9.09
N VAL A 172 -11.87 7.64 8.39
CA VAL A 172 -12.25 8.98 8.91
C VAL A 172 -13.02 8.92 10.23
N PRO A 173 -14.01 8.02 10.43
CA PRO A 173 -14.68 7.88 11.72
C PRO A 173 -13.73 7.55 12.89
N ASP A 174 -12.72 6.72 12.66
CA ASP A 174 -11.72 6.41 13.67
C ASP A 174 -10.84 7.64 14.00
N LEU A 175 -10.44 8.42 12.99
CA LEU A 175 -9.74 9.70 13.20
C LEU A 175 -10.60 10.69 13.98
N LEU A 176 -11.89 10.84 13.62
CA LEU A 176 -12.85 11.72 14.31
C LEU A 176 -13.07 11.31 15.77
N SER A 177 -12.90 10.04 16.10
CA SER A 177 -12.97 9.57 17.50
C SER A 177 -11.70 9.88 18.30
N GLY A 178 -10.72 10.58 17.73
CA GLY A 178 -9.46 10.96 18.38
C GLY A 178 -8.41 9.86 18.39
N ARG A 179 -8.59 8.77 17.62
CA ARG A 179 -7.65 7.65 17.54
C ARG A 179 -6.47 7.97 16.64
N THR A 180 -5.29 7.49 17.02
CA THR A 180 -4.15 7.37 16.10
C THR A 180 -4.38 6.16 15.21
N VAL A 181 -4.52 6.37 13.91
CA VAL A 181 -4.87 5.33 12.93
C VAL A 181 -3.62 4.86 12.18
N LEU A 182 -3.39 3.55 12.15
CA LEU A 182 -2.39 2.90 11.30
C LEU A 182 -3.07 2.24 10.10
N VAL A 183 -2.63 2.59 8.88
CA VAL A 183 -3.01 1.90 7.64
C VAL A 183 -1.82 1.09 7.16
N ALA A 184 -1.86 -0.23 7.39
CA ALA A 184 -0.84 -1.17 6.93
C ALA A 184 -1.31 -1.81 5.62
N ALA A 185 -0.72 -1.38 4.48
CA ALA A 185 -1.23 -1.75 3.16
C ALA A 185 -0.10 -1.89 2.12
N HIS A 186 -0.34 -1.48 0.88
CA HIS A 186 0.52 -1.79 -0.27
C HIS A 186 0.99 -0.53 -0.99
N GLY A 187 1.98 -0.70 -1.87
CA GLY A 187 2.56 0.42 -2.60
C GLY A 187 1.52 1.26 -3.34
N ASN A 188 0.62 0.66 -4.10
CA ASN A 188 -0.35 1.44 -4.87
C ASN A 188 -1.58 1.87 -4.06
N SER A 189 -2.06 1.08 -3.09
CA SER A 189 -3.16 1.55 -2.23
C SER A 189 -2.74 2.74 -1.36
N LEU A 190 -1.51 2.73 -0.83
CA LEU A 190 -0.98 3.89 -0.10
C LEU A 190 -0.68 5.09 -1.01
N ARG A 191 -0.18 4.86 -2.25
CA ARG A 191 -0.02 5.94 -3.24
C ARG A 191 -1.36 6.60 -3.59
N ALA A 192 -2.43 5.81 -3.70
CA ALA A 192 -3.78 6.32 -3.93
C ALA A 192 -4.24 7.21 -2.76
N LEU A 193 -3.96 6.79 -1.52
CA LEU A 193 -4.30 7.59 -0.34
C LEU A 193 -3.46 8.86 -0.25
N VAL A 194 -2.16 8.80 -0.47
CA VAL A 194 -1.27 9.97 -0.49
C VAL A 194 -1.68 10.94 -1.59
N LYS A 195 -2.02 10.45 -2.80
CA LYS A 195 -2.54 11.30 -3.88
C LYS A 195 -3.77 12.09 -3.44
N HIS A 196 -4.68 11.44 -2.72
CA HIS A 196 -5.89 12.08 -2.21
C HIS A 196 -5.58 13.12 -1.12
N LEU A 197 -4.73 12.78 -0.16
CA LEU A 197 -4.38 13.65 0.96
C LEU A 197 -3.61 14.89 0.51
N ASP A 198 -2.55 14.69 -0.28
CA ASP A 198 -1.63 15.77 -0.69
C ASP A 198 -2.07 16.48 -1.97
N GLY A 199 -3.14 16.03 -2.64
CA GLY A 199 -3.58 16.61 -3.91
C GLY A 199 -2.57 16.45 -5.05
N VAL A 200 -1.78 15.35 -5.03
CA VAL A 200 -0.75 15.09 -6.05
C VAL A 200 -1.38 14.99 -7.44
N SER A 201 -0.79 15.63 -8.46
CA SER A 201 -1.30 15.60 -9.84
C SER A 201 -1.27 14.19 -10.45
N ASP A 202 -1.96 13.99 -11.57
CA ASP A 202 -1.96 12.71 -12.30
C ASP A 202 -0.60 12.42 -12.91
N GLU A 203 0.15 13.45 -13.28
CA GLU A 203 1.50 13.39 -13.82
C GLU A 203 2.51 13.04 -12.71
N ASP A 204 2.47 13.78 -11.60
CA ASP A 204 3.47 13.68 -10.53
C ASP A 204 3.35 12.37 -9.76
N ILE A 205 2.16 11.79 -9.68
CA ILE A 205 1.93 10.52 -8.95
C ILE A 205 2.78 9.36 -9.50
N ALA A 206 3.17 9.41 -10.78
CA ALA A 206 4.03 8.41 -11.39
C ALA A 206 5.40 8.33 -10.68
N GLY A 207 5.91 9.45 -10.18
CA GLY A 207 7.19 9.57 -9.48
C GLY A 207 7.15 9.15 -8.01
N LEU A 208 5.97 9.10 -7.39
CA LEU A 208 5.84 8.79 -5.96
C LEU A 208 6.15 7.32 -5.68
N ASN A 209 7.03 7.08 -4.71
CA ASN A 209 7.36 5.75 -4.19
C ASN A 209 7.24 5.74 -2.68
N ILE A 210 6.62 4.69 -2.14
CA ILE A 210 6.51 4.45 -0.71
C ILE A 210 7.38 3.24 -0.38
N PRO A 211 8.43 3.37 0.44
CA PRO A 211 9.31 2.27 0.81
C PRO A 211 8.61 1.24 1.69
N THR A 212 9.13 0.00 1.69
CA THR A 212 8.64 -1.09 2.54
C THR A 212 9.06 -0.87 3.99
N GLY A 213 8.19 -1.20 4.94
CA GLY A 213 8.50 -1.31 6.36
C GLY A 213 8.82 0.00 7.09
N ILE A 214 8.78 1.16 6.44
CA ILE A 214 9.09 2.44 7.06
C ILE A 214 7.81 3.25 7.24
N PRO A 215 7.37 3.54 8.49
CA PRO A 215 6.17 4.31 8.73
C PRO A 215 6.28 5.74 8.21
N LEU A 216 5.22 6.20 7.55
CA LEU A 216 5.00 7.56 7.08
C LEU A 216 3.88 8.17 7.90
N SER A 217 4.17 9.20 8.69
CA SER A 217 3.19 9.86 9.56
C SER A 217 2.64 11.13 8.92
N TYR A 218 1.34 11.35 9.12
CA TYR A 218 0.62 12.57 8.79
C TYR A 218 -0.05 13.15 10.02
N GLU A 219 -0.01 14.46 10.14
CA GLU A 219 -0.91 15.24 10.96
C GLU A 219 -1.92 15.93 10.04
N LEU A 220 -3.22 15.73 10.31
CA LEU A 220 -4.29 16.23 9.47
C LEU A 220 -5.11 17.28 10.25
N ASP A 221 -5.54 18.33 9.54
CA ASP A 221 -6.44 19.34 10.07
C ASP A 221 -7.91 18.86 10.17
N ALA A 222 -8.81 19.75 10.53
CA ALA A 222 -10.24 19.47 10.67
C ALA A 222 -10.93 19.04 9.35
N ASP A 223 -10.35 19.39 8.21
CA ASP A 223 -10.82 19.03 6.87
C ASP A 223 -10.05 17.83 6.29
N PHE A 224 -9.28 17.11 7.14
CA PHE A 224 -8.42 15.98 6.78
C PHE A 224 -7.32 16.33 5.76
N LYS A 225 -6.89 17.61 5.71
CA LYS A 225 -5.77 18.03 4.89
C LYS A 225 -4.47 17.92 5.68
N PRO A 226 -3.38 17.46 5.05
CA PRO A 226 -2.09 17.39 5.71
C PRO A 226 -1.59 18.77 6.16
N LEU A 227 -1.21 18.87 7.43
CA LEU A 227 -0.47 20.02 7.95
C LEU A 227 0.98 20.03 7.47
N ASN A 228 1.50 18.85 7.13
CA ASN A 228 2.82 18.60 6.57
C ASN A 228 2.69 17.82 5.25
N PRO A 229 2.42 18.47 4.10
CA PRO A 229 2.30 17.78 2.81
C PRO A 229 3.48 16.83 2.54
N GLY A 230 3.20 15.64 2.04
CA GLY A 230 4.18 14.57 1.86
C GLY A 230 4.42 13.71 3.10
N GLY A 231 3.88 14.11 4.26
CA GLY A 231 4.08 13.40 5.53
C GLY A 231 5.52 13.45 6.03
N THR A 232 5.80 12.69 7.09
CA THR A 232 7.13 12.55 7.69
C THR A 232 7.46 11.08 7.88
N TYR A 233 8.50 10.58 7.22
CA TYR A 233 9.02 9.24 7.48
C TYR A 233 9.70 9.17 8.86
N LEU A 234 9.42 8.12 9.63
CA LEU A 234 10.03 7.93 10.94
C LEU A 234 11.51 7.52 10.88
N ASP A 235 11.98 7.09 9.72
CA ASP A 235 13.41 6.94 9.40
C ASP A 235 13.66 7.58 8.01
N PRO A 236 13.90 8.91 7.94
CA PRO A 236 14.05 9.62 6.67
C PRO A 236 15.25 9.16 5.85
N ALA A 237 16.34 8.77 6.51
CA ALA A 237 17.55 8.32 5.82
C ALA A 237 17.34 6.96 5.13
N ALA A 238 16.74 6.00 5.85
CA ALA A 238 16.39 4.71 5.28
C ALA A 238 15.33 4.85 4.17
N ALA A 239 14.34 5.75 4.35
CA ALA A 239 13.32 6.02 3.34
C ALA A 239 13.93 6.56 2.05
N ALA A 240 14.81 7.55 2.12
CA ALA A 240 15.48 8.13 0.96
C ALA A 240 16.30 7.08 0.20
N ALA A 241 17.09 6.25 0.91
CA ALA A 241 17.86 5.17 0.31
C ALA A 241 16.98 4.11 -0.37
N ALA A 242 15.87 3.73 0.25
CA ALA A 242 14.94 2.75 -0.31
C ALA A 242 14.18 3.30 -1.55
N ILE A 243 13.77 4.56 -1.55
CA ILE A 243 13.12 5.23 -2.69
C ILE A 243 14.07 5.26 -3.89
N GLU A 244 15.35 5.61 -3.67
CA GLU A 244 16.36 5.63 -4.73
C GLU A 244 16.63 4.22 -5.29
N ALA A 245 16.68 3.20 -4.43
CA ALA A 245 16.82 1.81 -4.86
C ALA A 245 15.66 1.35 -5.77
N VAL A 246 14.42 1.79 -5.49
CA VAL A 246 13.26 1.48 -6.34
C VAL A 246 13.32 2.16 -7.71
N LYS A 247 13.81 3.41 -7.79
CA LYS A 247 14.02 4.12 -9.07
C LYS A 247 14.98 3.35 -9.99
N ASN A 248 15.94 2.67 -9.41
CA ASN A 248 16.99 1.93 -10.11
C ASN A 248 16.63 0.45 -10.40
N GLN A 249 15.50 -0.07 -9.91
CA GLN A 249 15.07 -1.47 -10.12
C GLN A 249 14.85 -1.86 -11.60
N GLY A 250 14.50 -0.92 -12.47
CA GLY A 250 14.38 -1.17 -13.92
C GLY A 250 15.72 -1.17 -14.69
N LYS A 251 16.83 -0.76 -14.03
CA LYS A 251 18.15 -0.62 -14.66
C LYS A 251 19.14 -1.72 -14.27
N LYS A 252 18.76 -2.63 -13.37
CA LYS A 252 19.61 -3.78 -13.03
C LYS A 252 19.53 -4.82 -14.15
N LYS A 253 20.66 -4.99 -14.84
CA LYS A 253 20.95 -6.13 -15.70
C LYS A 253 20.97 -7.44 -14.93
#